data_0670c5455735f525d4f5ab7f7e199284
#
_entry.id   0670c5455735f525d4f5ab7f7e199284
#
_cell.length_a   1.000
_cell.length_b   1.000
_cell.length_c   1.000
_cell.angle_alpha   90.00
_cell.angle_beta   90.00
_cell.angle_gamma   90.00
#
_symmetry.space_group_name_H-M   'P 1'
#
loop_
_entity.id
_entity.type
_entity.pdbx_description
1 polymer ?
#
loop_
_entity_poly.entity_id
_entity_poly.type
_entity_poly.pdbx_seq_one_letter_code
_entity_poly.pdbx_strand_id
1 'polypeptide(L)'
;AVIKDKFDWFDDEIWSVITNNFALMASIAKETGCKGLLLDIENYERQTFLYNPAMKHSYADTWDKVRQRGREFITAITKAYPDITLFTFFWLDQNYVSADGVNSPYLKSEKWIMGLSLAFINGIYDVLPETATIVEGMEAAGYRADSRSDYEAIAANRMKKSKWLIDPAHYEKYRRRTQLGIATYLDRYIHTDPKSVWFLSADTKKNLELLKRNLGYALYFSDEYAWTWGEKRSWYPWKFTGWMKKACDAVKRPGPLWEDALPGITRGMIYAKDPHRYYREKIANNEFPRNLVRNPGFEDTSAAEVNGK
;
A
#
# COMPACT_ATOMS: atom_id res chain seq x y z
N ALA A 1 18.31 12.71 -9.38
CA ALA A 1 19.50 13.13 -8.63
C ALA A 1 19.19 12.90 -7.15
N VAL A 2 19.96 12.03 -6.51
CA VAL A 2 19.85 11.82 -5.06
C VAL A 2 20.50 13.02 -4.39
N ILE A 3 19.67 13.89 -3.79
CA ILE A 3 20.14 15.04 -3.01
C ILE A 3 20.61 14.47 -1.65
N LYS A 4 21.78 13.79 -1.64
CA LYS A 4 22.22 13.02 -0.47
C LYS A 4 22.62 13.86 0.73
N ASP A 5 23.18 15.06 0.55
CA ASP A 5 23.89 15.75 1.64
C ASP A 5 23.40 17.15 2.00
N LYS A 6 22.41 17.70 1.30
CA LYS A 6 22.01 19.11 1.47
C LYS A 6 20.50 19.34 1.46
N PHE A 7 19.68 18.34 1.81
CA PHE A 7 18.24 18.56 1.86
C PHE A 7 17.88 19.53 2.98
N ASP A 8 17.29 20.65 2.61
CA ASP A 8 16.72 21.64 3.54
C ASP A 8 15.35 22.09 3.02
N TRP A 9 14.37 22.13 3.91
CA TRP A 9 13.03 22.61 3.59
C TRP A 9 13.01 24.07 3.15
N PHE A 10 14.01 24.87 3.60
CA PHE A 10 14.13 26.30 3.30
C PHE A 10 14.99 26.60 2.07
N ASP A 11 15.61 25.62 1.45
CA ASP A 11 16.39 25.78 0.22
C ASP A 11 15.47 25.78 -1.02
N ASP A 12 15.17 26.98 -1.52
CA ASP A 12 14.29 27.17 -2.67
C ASP A 12 14.88 26.62 -3.98
N GLU A 13 16.22 26.59 -4.13
CA GLU A 13 16.88 26.04 -5.32
C GLU A 13 16.70 24.51 -5.37
N ILE A 14 16.97 23.83 -4.27
CA ILE A 14 16.73 22.38 -4.14
C ILE A 14 15.26 22.05 -4.40
N TRP A 15 14.34 22.82 -3.84
CA TRP A 15 12.91 22.60 -4.03
C TRP A 15 12.45 22.84 -5.46
N SER A 16 13.04 23.82 -6.16
CA SER A 16 12.79 24.00 -7.61
C SER A 16 13.22 22.75 -8.40
N VAL A 17 14.36 22.15 -8.08
CA VAL A 17 14.82 20.92 -8.74
C VAL A 17 13.88 19.76 -8.44
N ILE A 18 13.43 19.61 -7.18
CA ILE A 18 12.50 18.55 -6.78
C ILE A 18 11.19 18.67 -7.55
N THR A 19 10.56 19.83 -7.52
CA THR A 19 9.25 20.05 -8.17
C THR A 19 9.35 19.89 -9.69
N ASN A 20 10.42 20.37 -10.32
CA ASN A 20 10.65 20.18 -11.76
C ASN A 20 10.82 18.70 -12.14
N ASN A 21 11.56 17.94 -11.34
CA ASN A 21 11.73 16.50 -11.58
C ASN A 21 10.41 15.75 -11.47
N PHE A 22 9.57 16.06 -10.46
CA PHE A 22 8.27 15.42 -10.32
C PHE A 22 7.28 15.84 -11.41
N ALA A 23 7.32 17.09 -11.87
CA ALA A 23 6.55 17.54 -13.02
C ALA A 23 6.95 16.79 -14.30
N LEU A 24 8.27 16.59 -14.52
CA LEU A 24 8.77 15.81 -15.64
C LEU A 24 8.33 14.35 -15.56
N MET A 25 8.41 13.71 -14.39
CA MET A 25 7.92 12.34 -14.19
C MET A 25 6.42 12.23 -14.47
N ALA A 26 5.62 13.22 -14.03
CA ALA A 26 4.19 13.27 -14.29
C ALA A 26 3.90 13.42 -15.80
N SER A 27 4.64 14.26 -16.52
CA SER A 27 4.54 14.39 -17.97
C SER A 27 4.82 13.06 -18.68
N ILE A 28 5.92 12.40 -18.31
CA ILE A 28 6.31 11.09 -18.87
C ILE A 28 5.21 10.05 -18.59
N ALA A 29 4.69 9.99 -17.36
CA ALA A 29 3.60 9.08 -17.01
C ALA A 29 2.36 9.31 -17.89
N LYS A 30 1.98 10.58 -18.10
CA LYS A 30 0.86 10.94 -18.97
C LYS A 30 1.10 10.53 -20.42
N GLU A 31 2.27 10.87 -20.97
CA GLU A 31 2.64 10.56 -22.36
C GLU A 31 2.71 9.06 -22.63
N THR A 32 3.13 8.27 -21.66
CA THR A 32 3.22 6.81 -21.77
C THR A 32 1.92 6.07 -21.41
N GLY A 33 0.85 6.79 -21.09
CA GLY A 33 -0.45 6.20 -20.75
C GLY A 33 -0.49 5.56 -19.35
N CYS A 34 0.49 5.84 -18.48
CA CYS A 34 0.42 5.43 -17.08
C CYS A 34 -0.66 6.23 -16.34
N LYS A 35 -1.39 5.57 -15.44
CA LYS A 35 -2.42 6.23 -14.59
C LYS A 35 -1.85 7.28 -13.64
N GLY A 36 -0.55 7.17 -13.31
CA GLY A 36 0.08 8.07 -12.37
C GLY A 36 1.44 7.62 -11.90
N LEU A 37 1.82 8.04 -10.71
CA LEU A 37 3.12 7.78 -10.10
C LEU A 37 2.95 6.99 -8.80
N LEU A 38 3.90 6.09 -8.53
CA LEU A 38 4.08 5.45 -7.25
C LEU A 38 5.08 6.30 -6.44
N LEU A 39 4.68 6.71 -5.25
CA LEU A 39 5.44 7.59 -4.38
C LEU A 39 5.80 6.84 -3.08
N ASP A 40 7.10 6.64 -2.88
CA ASP A 40 7.67 6.15 -1.63
C ASP A 40 8.26 7.32 -0.85
N ILE A 41 7.70 7.57 0.34
CA ILE A 41 8.16 8.60 1.27
C ILE A 41 8.88 8.00 2.49
N GLU A 42 9.30 6.75 2.39
CA GLU A 42 9.98 6.04 3.48
C GLU A 42 11.34 6.66 3.82
N ASN A 43 11.65 6.68 5.11
CA ASN A 43 12.91 7.22 5.62
C ASN A 43 14.00 6.14 5.64
N TYR A 44 14.76 5.97 4.56
CA TYR A 44 15.88 5.02 4.53
C TYR A 44 17.17 5.56 5.11
N GLU A 45 17.68 6.67 4.57
CA GLU A 45 18.98 7.23 4.99
C GLU A 45 18.81 8.50 5.83
N ARG A 46 17.70 9.22 5.69
CA ARG A 46 17.41 10.48 6.39
C ARG A 46 15.98 10.50 6.91
N GLN A 47 15.87 11.05 8.10
CA GLN A 47 14.56 11.30 8.71
C GLN A 47 14.03 12.67 8.23
N THR A 48 13.69 12.74 6.94
CA THR A 48 13.28 13.98 6.26
C THR A 48 12.12 14.69 6.95
N PHE A 49 11.18 13.92 7.50
CA PHE A 49 9.99 14.44 8.16
C PHE A 49 10.11 14.56 9.69
N LEU A 50 11.27 14.25 10.28
CA LEU A 50 11.54 14.52 11.67
C LEU A 50 12.03 15.97 11.83
N TYR A 51 11.40 16.74 12.73
CA TYR A 51 11.91 18.04 13.11
C TYR A 51 13.21 17.90 13.89
N ASN A 52 14.20 18.68 13.52
CA ASN A 52 15.47 18.76 14.24
C ASN A 52 15.56 20.08 15.00
N PRO A 53 15.51 20.07 16.37
CA PRO A 53 15.59 21.29 17.18
C PRO A 53 16.92 22.07 17.03
N ALA A 54 17.98 21.44 16.49
CA ALA A 54 19.24 22.10 16.20
C ALA A 54 19.22 22.93 14.90
N MET A 55 18.13 22.89 14.14
CA MET A 55 17.94 23.71 12.94
C MET A 55 17.74 25.19 13.34
N LYS A 56 18.04 26.09 12.41
CA LYS A 56 17.90 27.55 12.58
C LYS A 56 16.46 28.02 12.81
N HIS A 57 15.49 27.24 12.35
CA HIS A 57 14.07 27.61 12.31
C HIS A 57 13.30 26.89 13.41
N SER A 58 12.29 27.56 13.98
CA SER A 58 11.40 26.96 14.95
C SER A 58 10.57 25.82 14.34
N TYR A 59 9.96 24.99 15.22
CA TYR A 59 9.04 23.96 14.73
C TYR A 59 7.88 24.56 13.93
N ALA A 60 7.30 25.67 14.40
CA ALA A 60 6.20 26.35 13.71
C ALA A 60 6.62 26.85 12.32
N ASP A 61 7.75 27.55 12.23
CA ASP A 61 8.27 28.04 10.93
C ASP A 61 8.55 26.87 9.98
N THR A 62 9.11 25.78 10.51
CA THR A 62 9.40 24.59 9.74
C THR A 62 8.11 23.92 9.26
N TRP A 63 7.10 23.82 10.13
CA TRP A 63 5.78 23.31 9.78
C TRP A 63 5.15 24.09 8.62
N ASP A 64 5.13 25.42 8.72
CA ASP A 64 4.55 26.28 7.66
C ASP A 64 5.32 26.17 6.34
N LYS A 65 6.64 26.10 6.41
CA LYS A 65 7.48 25.89 5.22
C LYS A 65 7.21 24.52 4.59
N VAL A 66 7.12 23.45 5.37
CA VAL A 66 6.81 22.11 4.87
C VAL A 66 5.42 22.05 4.25
N ARG A 67 4.41 22.72 4.85
CA ARG A 67 3.08 22.84 4.26
C ARG A 67 3.12 23.60 2.92
N GLN A 68 3.92 24.67 2.83
CA GLN A 68 4.18 25.37 1.56
C GLN A 68 4.77 24.42 0.51
N ARG A 69 5.77 23.61 0.87
CA ARG A 69 6.39 22.62 -0.03
C ARG A 69 5.41 21.57 -0.52
N GLY A 70 4.46 21.13 0.32
CA GLY A 70 3.36 20.26 -0.09
C GLY A 70 2.51 20.88 -1.20
N ARG A 71 2.18 22.19 -1.08
CA ARG A 71 1.45 22.92 -2.13
C ARG A 71 2.24 23.00 -3.43
N GLU A 72 3.52 23.37 -3.35
CA GLU A 72 4.41 23.50 -4.52
C GLU A 72 4.56 22.15 -5.23
N PHE A 73 4.78 21.09 -4.48
CA PHE A 73 4.94 19.73 -4.99
C PHE A 73 3.73 19.27 -5.81
N ILE A 74 2.53 19.32 -5.21
CA ILE A 74 1.34 18.84 -5.91
C ILE A 74 0.92 19.74 -7.06
N THR A 75 1.14 21.07 -6.94
CA THR A 75 0.86 22.00 -8.03
C THR A 75 1.72 21.70 -9.26
N ALA A 76 3.01 21.42 -9.07
CA ALA A 76 3.91 21.08 -10.16
C ALA A 76 3.48 19.79 -10.88
N ILE A 77 3.14 18.76 -10.13
CA ILE A 77 2.66 17.46 -10.63
C ILE A 77 1.34 17.64 -11.40
N THR A 78 0.35 18.27 -10.78
CA THR A 78 -1.00 18.35 -11.36
C THR A 78 -1.11 19.37 -12.50
N LYS A 79 -0.19 20.32 -12.59
CA LYS A 79 -0.03 21.17 -13.78
C LYS A 79 0.40 20.35 -15.00
N ALA A 80 1.27 19.38 -14.80
CA ALA A 80 1.74 18.48 -15.86
C ALA A 80 0.71 17.38 -16.19
N TYR A 81 0.05 16.82 -15.16
CA TYR A 81 -0.92 15.73 -15.30
C TYR A 81 -2.11 15.98 -14.36
N PRO A 82 -3.17 16.72 -14.80
CA PRO A 82 -4.26 17.19 -13.93
C PRO A 82 -5.10 16.11 -13.26
N ASP A 83 -5.27 14.96 -13.89
CA ASP A 83 -6.08 13.83 -13.42
C ASP A 83 -5.21 12.64 -12.95
N ILE A 84 -3.99 12.93 -12.51
CA ILE A 84 -3.02 11.93 -12.04
C ILE A 84 -3.52 11.17 -10.81
N THR A 85 -3.19 9.89 -10.76
CA THR A 85 -3.26 9.08 -9.53
C THR A 85 -1.88 9.02 -8.87
N LEU A 86 -1.75 9.51 -7.64
CA LEU A 86 -0.56 9.33 -6.82
C LEU A 86 -0.79 8.17 -5.86
N PHE A 87 -0.13 7.06 -6.12
CA PHE A 87 -0.15 5.89 -5.25
C PHE A 87 0.98 6.00 -4.24
N THR A 88 0.68 6.01 -2.95
CA THR A 88 1.68 6.14 -1.89
C THR A 88 1.75 4.84 -1.07
N PHE A 89 2.96 4.39 -0.69
CA PHE A 89 3.09 3.27 0.22
C PHE A 89 2.62 3.66 1.62
N PHE A 90 3.09 4.82 2.10
CA PHE A 90 2.74 5.43 3.37
C PHE A 90 2.06 6.78 3.13
N TRP A 91 1.07 7.09 3.91
CA TRP A 91 0.41 8.39 3.89
C TRP A 91 0.11 8.87 5.30
N LEU A 92 -1.15 8.88 5.73
CA LEU A 92 -1.51 9.26 7.10
C LEU A 92 -1.25 8.15 8.10
N ASP A 93 -1.19 6.89 7.69
CA ASP A 93 -1.06 5.72 8.55
C ASP A 93 0.19 5.78 9.45
N GLN A 94 1.29 6.37 8.99
CA GLN A 94 2.49 6.62 9.79
C GLN A 94 2.25 7.58 10.98
N ASN A 95 1.22 8.38 10.91
CA ASN A 95 0.84 9.35 11.93
C ASN A 95 -0.36 8.90 12.80
N TYR A 96 -0.91 7.72 12.58
CA TYR A 96 -2.05 7.22 13.36
C TYR A 96 -1.76 7.07 14.86
N VAL A 97 -0.49 6.92 15.25
CA VAL A 97 -0.06 6.92 16.66
C VAL A 97 -0.31 8.28 17.35
N SER A 98 -0.37 9.37 16.59
CA SER A 98 -0.63 10.72 17.10
C SER A 98 -2.13 11.04 17.15
N ALA A 99 -2.98 10.26 16.51
CA ALA A 99 -4.41 10.51 16.38
C ALA A 99 -5.21 9.72 17.43
N ASP A 100 -5.12 10.12 18.70
CA ASP A 100 -5.82 9.46 19.81
C ASP A 100 -7.20 10.08 20.14
N GLY A 101 -7.56 11.20 19.49
CA GLY A 101 -8.83 11.89 19.69
C GLY A 101 -8.93 12.72 20.96
N VAL A 102 -7.91 12.72 21.82
CA VAL A 102 -7.86 13.45 23.08
C VAL A 102 -6.92 14.65 22.99
N ASN A 103 -5.74 14.43 22.40
CA ASN A 103 -4.72 15.46 22.24
C ASN A 103 -4.60 15.85 20.78
N SER A 104 -4.20 17.10 20.51
CA SER A 104 -3.87 17.51 19.16
C SER A 104 -2.74 16.61 18.61
N PRO A 105 -2.89 16.01 17.42
CA PRO A 105 -1.83 15.22 16.80
C PRO A 105 -0.57 16.07 16.58
N TYR A 106 -0.71 17.37 16.39
CA TYR A 106 0.40 18.30 16.20
C TYR A 106 1.31 18.43 17.42
N LEU A 107 0.80 18.24 18.64
CA LEU A 107 1.61 18.26 19.86
C LEU A 107 2.60 17.08 19.96
N LYS A 108 2.25 15.94 19.33
CA LYS A 108 3.11 14.75 19.30
C LYS A 108 4.02 14.73 18.08
N SER A 109 3.65 15.43 17.01
CA SER A 109 4.34 15.36 15.72
C SER A 109 5.74 15.98 15.74
N GLU A 110 6.02 16.95 16.63
CA GLU A 110 7.35 17.55 16.77
C GLU A 110 8.45 16.52 17.07
N LYS A 111 8.12 15.47 17.84
CA LYS A 111 9.06 14.41 18.24
C LYS A 111 8.89 13.12 17.45
N TRP A 112 7.99 13.10 16.50
CA TRP A 112 7.68 11.90 15.71
C TRP A 112 8.46 11.89 14.41
N ILE A 113 9.02 10.73 14.04
CA ILE A 113 9.87 10.55 12.86
C ILE A 113 9.20 10.99 11.55
N MET A 114 7.88 10.89 11.48
CA MET A 114 7.06 11.32 10.34
C MET A 114 6.21 12.57 10.66
N GLY A 115 6.55 13.32 11.72
CA GLY A 115 5.71 14.41 12.20
C GLY A 115 5.46 15.50 11.17
N LEU A 116 6.50 15.98 10.51
CA LEU A 116 6.39 17.01 9.47
C LEU A 116 5.66 16.52 8.21
N SER A 117 5.48 15.21 8.00
CA SER A 117 4.69 14.72 6.88
C SER A 117 3.24 15.17 6.94
N LEU A 118 2.70 15.42 8.13
CA LEU A 118 1.35 15.98 8.30
C LEU A 118 1.23 17.38 7.68
N ALA A 119 2.25 18.23 7.86
CA ALA A 119 2.29 19.55 7.24
C ALA A 119 2.34 19.42 5.71
N PHE A 120 3.21 18.54 5.20
CA PHE A 120 3.35 18.30 3.77
C PHE A 120 2.04 17.79 3.15
N ILE A 121 1.42 16.80 3.76
CA ILE A 121 0.16 16.21 3.31
C ILE A 121 -0.97 17.24 3.33
N ASN A 122 -1.12 18.02 4.41
CA ASN A 122 -2.12 19.08 4.47
C ASN A 122 -1.86 20.15 3.40
N GLY A 123 -0.59 20.50 3.13
CA GLY A 123 -0.21 21.37 2.01
C GLY A 123 -0.65 20.83 0.65
N ILE A 124 -0.58 19.52 0.44
CA ILE A 124 -1.12 18.88 -0.76
C ILE A 124 -2.64 19.12 -0.86
N TYR A 125 -3.41 18.86 0.21
CA TYR A 125 -4.86 19.05 0.20
C TYR A 125 -5.29 20.52 0.12
N ASP A 126 -4.45 21.49 0.50
CA ASP A 126 -4.73 22.92 0.30
C ASP A 126 -5.08 23.22 -1.17
N VAL A 127 -4.36 22.59 -2.11
CA VAL A 127 -4.42 22.91 -3.54
C VAL A 127 -4.67 21.71 -4.47
N LEU A 128 -4.86 20.50 -3.93
CA LEU A 128 -5.17 19.31 -4.72
C LEU A 128 -6.42 19.57 -5.60
N PRO A 129 -6.33 19.42 -6.93
CA PRO A 129 -7.49 19.58 -7.80
C PRO A 129 -8.49 18.42 -7.65
N GLU A 130 -9.76 18.70 -7.97
CA GLU A 130 -10.82 17.69 -7.90
C GLU A 130 -10.67 16.56 -8.94
N THR A 131 -9.74 16.67 -9.86
CA THR A 131 -9.45 15.63 -10.87
C THR A 131 -8.39 14.64 -10.42
N ALA A 132 -7.47 15.02 -9.54
CA ALA A 132 -6.39 14.16 -9.08
C ALA A 132 -6.86 13.23 -7.94
N THR A 133 -6.23 12.07 -7.83
CA THR A 133 -6.53 11.05 -6.81
C THR A 133 -5.26 10.67 -6.06
N ILE A 134 -5.38 10.53 -4.73
CA ILE A 134 -4.34 9.95 -3.87
C ILE A 134 -4.77 8.52 -3.52
N VAL A 135 -3.86 7.56 -3.55
CA VAL A 135 -4.09 6.21 -3.03
C VAL A 135 -3.19 5.99 -1.82
N GLU A 136 -3.81 5.76 -0.68
CA GLU A 136 -3.15 5.48 0.60
C GLU A 136 -2.88 3.98 0.71
N GLY A 137 -1.61 3.58 0.54
CA GLY A 137 -1.21 2.18 0.30
C GLY A 137 -1.19 1.30 1.54
N MET A 138 -1.31 1.85 2.75
CA MET A 138 -1.41 1.10 4.03
C MET A 138 -0.38 -0.02 4.17
N GLU A 139 0.89 0.27 3.87
CA GLU A 139 1.94 -0.74 3.83
C GLU A 139 2.10 -1.48 5.15
N ALA A 140 2.42 -0.75 6.22
CA ALA A 140 2.75 -1.37 7.50
C ALA A 140 1.59 -2.16 8.11
N ALA A 141 0.36 -1.66 7.97
CA ALA A 141 -0.83 -2.33 8.47
C ALA A 141 -1.21 -3.53 7.59
N GLY A 142 -1.19 -3.37 6.26
CA GLY A 142 -1.50 -4.42 5.30
C GLY A 142 -0.54 -5.60 5.36
N TYR A 143 0.78 -5.34 5.52
CA TYR A 143 1.79 -6.39 5.66
C TYR A 143 1.55 -7.32 6.86
N ARG A 144 0.91 -6.82 7.91
CA ARG A 144 0.65 -7.56 9.15
C ARG A 144 -0.74 -8.16 9.24
N ALA A 145 -1.67 -7.69 8.42
CA ALA A 145 -3.05 -8.15 8.42
C ALA A 145 -3.15 -9.66 8.09
N ASP A 146 -3.90 -10.39 8.89
CA ASP A 146 -4.01 -11.86 8.77
C ASP A 146 -5.43 -12.40 9.01
N SER A 147 -6.36 -11.53 9.35
CA SER A 147 -7.77 -11.87 9.57
C SER A 147 -8.69 -10.82 8.96
N ARG A 148 -9.94 -11.17 8.69
CA ARG A 148 -10.93 -10.20 8.23
C ARG A 148 -11.02 -8.97 9.13
N SER A 149 -10.98 -9.18 10.45
CA SER A 149 -11.04 -8.09 11.43
C SER A 149 -9.86 -7.12 11.33
N ASP A 150 -8.66 -7.57 10.92
CA ASP A 150 -7.53 -6.68 10.71
C ASP A 150 -7.79 -5.74 9.53
N TYR A 151 -8.33 -6.25 8.43
CA TYR A 151 -8.67 -5.43 7.26
C TYR A 151 -9.84 -4.47 7.54
N GLU A 152 -10.84 -4.91 8.31
CA GLU A 152 -11.93 -4.04 8.81
C GLU A 152 -11.36 -2.91 9.69
N ALA A 153 -10.39 -3.25 10.55
CA ALA A 153 -9.73 -2.27 11.42
C ALA A 153 -8.90 -1.25 10.60
N ILE A 154 -8.21 -1.67 9.54
CA ILE A 154 -7.49 -0.78 8.64
C ILE A 154 -8.45 0.26 8.04
N ALA A 155 -9.54 -0.18 7.43
CA ALA A 155 -10.54 0.71 6.83
C ALA A 155 -11.20 1.63 7.87
N ALA A 156 -11.58 1.10 9.04
CA ALA A 156 -12.18 1.87 10.12
C ALA A 156 -11.22 2.90 10.72
N ASN A 157 -9.95 2.53 10.94
CA ASN A 157 -8.93 3.42 11.49
C ASN A 157 -8.63 4.56 10.53
N ARG A 158 -8.52 4.29 9.22
CA ARG A 158 -8.38 5.33 8.21
C ARG A 158 -9.46 6.41 8.39
N MET A 159 -10.71 6.02 8.44
CA MET A 159 -11.83 6.96 8.56
C MET A 159 -11.88 7.68 9.91
N LYS A 160 -11.54 6.99 11.00
CA LYS A 160 -11.60 7.57 12.36
C LYS A 160 -10.44 8.53 12.62
N LYS A 161 -9.22 8.14 12.20
CA LYS A 161 -7.99 8.87 12.56
C LYS A 161 -7.68 10.01 11.60
N SER A 162 -8.06 9.90 10.33
CA SER A 162 -7.82 10.96 9.35
C SER A 162 -8.46 12.30 9.72
N LYS A 163 -9.63 12.30 10.39
CA LYS A 163 -10.28 13.54 10.87
C LYS A 163 -9.46 14.33 11.90
N TRP A 164 -8.49 13.71 12.55
CA TRP A 164 -7.58 14.34 13.49
C TRP A 164 -6.28 14.79 12.84
N LEU A 165 -5.97 14.28 11.64
CA LEU A 165 -4.71 14.51 10.94
C LEU A 165 -4.85 15.46 9.75
N ILE A 166 -6.02 15.49 9.14
CA ILE A 166 -6.34 16.40 8.04
C ILE A 166 -7.00 17.67 8.60
N ASP A 167 -6.58 18.81 8.08
CA ASP A 167 -7.19 20.10 8.38
C ASP A 167 -8.71 20.01 8.13
N PRO A 168 -9.56 20.43 9.10
CA PRO A 168 -11.02 20.37 8.95
C PRO A 168 -11.53 21.03 7.66
N ALA A 169 -10.87 22.08 7.19
CA ALA A 169 -11.24 22.75 5.93
C ALA A 169 -11.09 21.86 4.71
N HIS A 170 -10.24 20.83 4.77
CA HIS A 170 -9.92 19.93 3.66
C HIS A 170 -10.40 18.49 3.85
N TYR A 171 -11.04 18.17 4.97
CA TYR A 171 -11.44 16.81 5.29
C TYR A 171 -12.40 16.21 4.25
N GLU A 172 -13.36 16.99 3.77
CA GLU A 172 -14.28 16.53 2.71
C GLU A 172 -13.56 16.29 1.37
N LYS A 173 -12.55 17.11 1.04
CA LYS A 173 -11.69 16.87 -0.14
C LYS A 173 -10.89 15.58 0.05
N TYR A 174 -10.30 15.37 1.22
CA TYR A 174 -9.61 14.10 1.55
C TYR A 174 -10.55 12.91 1.33
N ARG A 175 -11.75 12.94 1.86
CA ARG A 175 -12.72 11.83 1.71
C ARG A 175 -13.08 11.52 0.26
N ARG A 176 -13.17 12.53 -0.59
CA ARG A 176 -13.52 12.34 -2.01
C ARG A 176 -12.33 11.96 -2.88
N ARG A 177 -11.16 12.46 -2.54
CA ARG A 177 -9.96 12.36 -3.41
C ARG A 177 -8.91 11.38 -2.93
N THR A 178 -9.15 10.70 -1.80
CA THR A 178 -8.22 9.70 -1.28
C THR A 178 -8.89 8.33 -1.23
N GLN A 179 -8.30 7.40 -1.95
CA GLN A 179 -8.69 6.00 -1.99
C GLN A 179 -7.86 5.18 -1.01
N LEU A 180 -8.45 4.13 -0.48
CA LEU A 180 -7.76 3.13 0.31
C LEU A 180 -7.16 2.08 -0.63
N GLY A 181 -5.85 1.85 -0.52
CA GLY A 181 -5.14 0.73 -1.14
C GLY A 181 -4.42 -0.08 -0.08
N ILE A 182 -4.63 -1.39 -0.01
CA ILE A 182 -4.06 -2.22 1.05
C ILE A 182 -2.96 -3.10 0.49
N ALA A 183 -1.81 -3.09 1.18
CA ALA A 183 -0.65 -3.89 0.86
C ALA A 183 -0.79 -5.36 1.24
N THR A 184 -0.13 -6.24 0.50
CA THR A 184 0.10 -7.63 0.89
C THR A 184 1.59 -7.96 0.71
N TYR A 185 2.27 -8.35 1.80
CA TYR A 185 3.69 -8.71 1.79
C TYR A 185 3.89 -10.17 1.43
N LEU A 186 4.31 -10.43 0.19
CA LEU A 186 4.42 -11.78 -0.37
C LEU A 186 5.48 -12.64 0.35
N ASP A 187 6.57 -12.03 0.81
CA ASP A 187 7.65 -12.76 1.47
C ASP A 187 7.22 -13.44 2.77
N ARG A 188 6.14 -12.99 3.43
CA ARG A 188 5.53 -13.67 4.57
C ARG A 188 5.16 -15.11 4.27
N TYR A 189 4.64 -15.35 3.07
CA TYR A 189 4.09 -16.66 2.66
C TYR A 189 5.16 -17.67 2.26
N ILE A 190 6.41 -17.22 2.14
CA ILE A 190 7.56 -18.10 1.88
C ILE A 190 8.57 -18.11 3.03
N HIS A 191 8.33 -17.36 4.10
CA HIS A 191 9.24 -17.27 5.23
C HIS A 191 9.38 -18.62 5.93
N THR A 192 10.63 -18.98 6.33
CA THR A 192 10.95 -20.31 6.88
C THR A 192 11.43 -20.31 8.33
N ASP A 193 11.77 -19.14 8.89
CA ASP A 193 12.20 -19.05 10.29
C ASP A 193 10.98 -18.88 11.23
N PRO A 194 10.68 -19.87 12.09
CA PRO A 194 9.55 -19.80 13.03
C PRO A 194 9.66 -18.68 14.08
N LYS A 195 10.87 -18.14 14.28
CA LYS A 195 11.10 -17.04 15.23
C LYS A 195 10.81 -15.67 14.61
N SER A 196 10.67 -15.59 13.30
CA SER A 196 10.39 -14.32 12.61
C SER A 196 8.94 -13.90 12.80
N VAL A 197 8.71 -12.60 12.98
CA VAL A 197 7.37 -12.00 13.00
C VAL A 197 6.62 -12.15 11.66
N TRP A 198 7.33 -12.52 10.60
CA TRP A 198 6.80 -12.76 9.27
C TRP A 198 6.45 -14.23 9.01
N PHE A 199 6.76 -15.13 9.92
CA PHE A 199 6.48 -16.55 9.74
C PHE A 199 4.99 -16.83 9.91
N LEU A 200 4.42 -17.58 8.97
CA LEU A 200 3.02 -18.02 9.01
C LEU A 200 2.93 -19.55 9.23
N SER A 201 3.57 -20.32 8.36
CA SER A 201 3.56 -21.78 8.44
C SER A 201 4.75 -22.36 7.67
N ALA A 202 5.20 -23.54 8.09
CA ALA A 202 6.13 -24.36 7.31
C ALA A 202 5.48 -25.00 6.09
N ASP A 203 4.15 -25.19 6.12
CA ASP A 203 3.37 -25.79 5.03
C ASP A 203 3.05 -24.74 3.95
N THR A 204 3.63 -24.95 2.75
CA THR A 204 3.42 -24.07 1.59
C THR A 204 1.98 -24.05 1.10
N LYS A 205 1.26 -25.18 1.17
CA LYS A 205 -0.15 -25.23 0.77
C LYS A 205 -1.01 -24.38 1.69
N LYS A 206 -0.76 -24.45 2.99
CA LYS A 206 -1.42 -23.57 3.96
C LYS A 206 -1.11 -22.10 3.69
N ASN A 207 0.15 -21.77 3.40
CA ASN A 207 0.56 -20.40 3.08
C ASN A 207 -0.11 -19.89 1.80
N LEU A 208 -0.27 -20.73 0.79
CA LEU A 208 -0.99 -20.38 -0.43
C LEU A 208 -2.47 -20.05 -0.15
N GLU A 209 -3.15 -20.85 0.66
CA GLU A 209 -4.55 -20.59 1.04
C GLU A 209 -4.68 -19.31 1.89
N LEU A 210 -3.71 -19.06 2.78
CA LEU A 210 -3.64 -17.80 3.53
C LEU A 210 -3.43 -16.60 2.60
N LEU A 211 -2.53 -16.69 1.61
CA LEU A 211 -2.33 -15.64 0.62
C LEU A 211 -3.61 -15.33 -0.16
N LYS A 212 -4.27 -16.36 -0.67
CA LYS A 212 -5.54 -16.22 -1.42
C LYS A 212 -6.59 -15.48 -0.59
N ARG A 213 -6.74 -15.87 0.67
CA ARG A 213 -7.68 -15.26 1.62
C ARG A 213 -7.30 -13.80 1.90
N ASN A 214 -6.06 -13.54 2.27
CA ASN A 214 -5.58 -12.22 2.69
C ASN A 214 -5.59 -11.24 1.52
N LEU A 215 -5.14 -11.66 0.35
CA LEU A 215 -5.21 -10.83 -0.87
C LEU A 215 -6.67 -10.57 -1.27
N GLY A 216 -7.56 -11.56 -1.08
CA GLY A 216 -9.00 -11.38 -1.27
C GLY A 216 -9.56 -10.31 -0.32
N TYR A 217 -9.17 -10.30 0.94
CA TYR A 217 -9.56 -9.23 1.87
C TYR A 217 -8.95 -7.88 1.51
N ALA A 218 -7.66 -7.83 1.14
CA ALA A 218 -7.04 -6.60 0.67
C ALA A 218 -7.83 -5.99 -0.49
N LEU A 219 -8.21 -6.79 -1.49
CA LEU A 219 -9.03 -6.35 -2.63
C LEU A 219 -10.45 -5.94 -2.21
N TYR A 220 -11.07 -6.67 -1.27
CA TYR A 220 -12.44 -6.39 -0.82
C TYR A 220 -12.55 -5.06 -0.04
N PHE A 221 -11.55 -4.75 0.78
CA PHE A 221 -11.54 -3.54 1.61
C PHE A 221 -10.86 -2.33 0.95
N SER A 222 -10.12 -2.53 -0.14
CA SER A 222 -9.58 -1.42 -0.94
C SER A 222 -10.64 -0.83 -1.85
N ASP A 223 -10.45 0.44 -2.22
CA ASP A 223 -11.34 1.12 -3.18
C ASP A 223 -11.09 0.61 -4.61
N GLU A 224 -10.04 1.08 -5.28
CA GLU A 224 -9.71 0.69 -6.66
C GLU A 224 -8.45 -0.19 -6.75
N TYR A 225 -7.50 0.01 -5.82
CA TYR A 225 -6.18 -0.60 -5.86
C TYR A 225 -5.89 -1.40 -4.60
N ALA A 226 -5.43 -2.64 -4.76
CA ALA A 226 -4.63 -3.36 -3.77
C ALA A 226 -3.28 -3.69 -4.39
N TRP A 227 -2.25 -3.82 -3.59
CA TRP A 227 -0.91 -4.03 -4.10
C TRP A 227 -0.14 -5.10 -3.33
N THR A 228 0.89 -5.64 -3.98
CA THR A 228 1.73 -6.67 -3.39
C THR A 228 3.19 -6.24 -3.47
N TRP A 229 3.95 -6.51 -2.40
CA TRP A 229 5.39 -6.36 -2.37
C TRP A 229 6.08 -7.67 -2.10
N GLY A 230 7.21 -7.87 -2.75
CA GLY A 230 8.05 -9.04 -2.51
C GLY A 230 9.45 -8.83 -3.08
N GLU A 231 10.47 -9.15 -2.29
CA GLU A 231 11.88 -8.87 -2.60
C GLU A 231 12.72 -10.15 -2.76
N LYS A 232 12.24 -11.27 -2.23
CA LYS A 232 13.06 -12.49 -2.11
C LYS A 232 12.89 -13.44 -3.29
N ARG A 233 11.98 -13.14 -4.19
CA ARG A 233 11.74 -13.94 -5.40
C ARG A 233 11.37 -13.02 -6.57
N SER A 234 11.51 -13.55 -7.79
CA SER A 234 11.18 -12.85 -9.03
C SER A 234 9.97 -13.49 -9.72
N TRP A 235 9.23 -12.68 -10.48
CA TRP A 235 8.23 -13.15 -11.43
C TRP A 235 8.85 -13.61 -12.76
N TYR A 236 10.08 -13.15 -13.03
CA TYR A 236 10.80 -13.43 -14.27
C TYR A 236 12.15 -14.09 -13.98
N PRO A 237 12.69 -14.91 -14.89
CA PRO A 237 13.94 -15.64 -14.71
C PRO A 237 15.18 -14.72 -14.88
N TRP A 238 15.42 -13.83 -13.95
CA TRP A 238 16.64 -13.05 -13.91
C TRP A 238 17.57 -13.46 -12.76
N LYS A 239 18.83 -13.06 -12.84
CA LYS A 239 19.80 -13.36 -11.80
C LYS A 239 19.82 -12.25 -10.75
N PHE A 240 19.55 -12.61 -9.51
CA PHE A 240 19.77 -11.72 -8.38
C PHE A 240 21.25 -11.48 -8.14
N THR A 241 21.62 -10.26 -7.74
CA THR A 241 22.97 -9.85 -7.36
C THR A 241 22.95 -9.10 -6.02
N GLY A 242 24.11 -8.91 -5.40
CA GLY A 242 24.23 -8.09 -4.20
C GLY A 242 23.31 -8.53 -3.05
N TRP A 243 22.60 -7.57 -2.44
CA TRP A 243 21.72 -7.82 -1.30
C TRP A 243 20.50 -8.67 -1.66
N MET A 244 19.95 -8.50 -2.87
CA MET A 244 18.80 -9.29 -3.33
C MET A 244 19.15 -10.81 -3.40
N LYS A 245 20.36 -11.13 -3.85
CA LYS A 245 20.83 -12.53 -3.81
C LYS A 245 20.90 -13.05 -2.38
N LYS A 246 21.48 -12.28 -1.45
CA LYS A 246 21.55 -12.65 -0.04
C LYS A 246 20.17 -12.86 0.57
N ALA A 247 19.22 -11.98 0.28
CA ALA A 247 17.84 -12.09 0.75
C ALA A 247 17.14 -13.34 0.18
N CYS A 248 17.35 -13.65 -1.10
CA CYS A 248 16.83 -14.85 -1.74
C CYS A 248 17.41 -16.12 -1.10
N ASP A 249 18.72 -16.17 -0.89
CA ASP A 249 19.42 -17.32 -0.33
C ASP A 249 19.05 -17.58 1.14
N ALA A 250 18.72 -16.54 1.90
CA ALA A 250 18.30 -16.63 3.30
C ALA A 250 16.96 -17.36 3.48
N VAL A 251 16.10 -17.36 2.47
CA VAL A 251 14.82 -18.08 2.47
C VAL A 251 15.06 -19.49 1.91
N LYS A 252 15.04 -20.48 2.77
CA LYS A 252 15.25 -21.90 2.42
C LYS A 252 14.05 -22.48 1.65
N ARG A 253 13.78 -21.94 0.46
CA ARG A 253 12.75 -22.41 -0.48
C ARG A 253 13.39 -22.64 -1.85
N PRO A 254 12.87 -23.57 -2.66
CA PRO A 254 13.39 -23.84 -4.00
C PRO A 254 13.36 -22.61 -4.90
N GLY A 255 14.32 -22.54 -5.81
CA GLY A 255 14.37 -21.68 -6.97
C GLY A 255 14.35 -20.16 -6.73
N PRO A 256 14.61 -19.38 -7.77
CA PRO A 256 14.58 -17.91 -7.70
C PRO A 256 13.19 -17.33 -7.99
N LEU A 257 12.24 -18.13 -8.49
CA LEU A 257 10.93 -17.65 -8.89
C LEU A 257 9.91 -17.76 -7.76
N TRP A 258 8.88 -16.92 -7.81
CA TRP A 258 7.74 -17.00 -6.89
C TRP A 258 7.03 -18.34 -7.00
N GLU A 259 6.87 -18.87 -8.21
CA GLU A 259 6.21 -20.15 -8.44
C GLU A 259 7.03 -21.34 -7.89
N ASP A 260 8.36 -21.21 -7.85
CA ASP A 260 9.23 -22.24 -7.21
C ASP A 260 9.09 -22.24 -5.70
N ALA A 261 9.04 -21.05 -5.09
CA ALA A 261 9.02 -20.88 -3.63
C ALA A 261 7.62 -21.11 -3.03
N LEU A 262 6.56 -20.76 -3.78
CA LEU A 262 5.17 -20.93 -3.38
C LEU A 262 4.37 -21.44 -4.60
N PRO A 263 4.41 -22.74 -4.87
CA PRO A 263 3.74 -23.34 -6.02
C PRO A 263 2.24 -23.02 -6.05
N GLY A 264 1.76 -22.50 -7.18
CA GLY A 264 0.38 -22.08 -7.38
C GLY A 264 0.10 -20.63 -7.02
N ILE A 265 1.12 -19.83 -6.68
CA ILE A 265 0.95 -18.41 -6.32
C ILE A 265 0.25 -17.62 -7.43
N THR A 266 0.64 -17.81 -8.70
CA THR A 266 0.04 -17.09 -9.84
C THR A 266 -1.45 -17.37 -9.95
N ARG A 267 -1.85 -18.63 -9.85
CA ARG A 267 -3.28 -19.03 -9.85
C ARG A 267 -4.00 -18.53 -8.60
N GLY A 268 -3.33 -18.51 -7.46
CA GLY A 268 -3.86 -17.95 -6.22
C GLY A 268 -4.18 -16.46 -6.31
N MET A 269 -3.32 -15.69 -6.96
CA MET A 269 -3.53 -14.26 -7.20
C MET A 269 -4.68 -14.04 -8.21
N ILE A 270 -4.75 -14.84 -9.28
CA ILE A 270 -5.88 -14.80 -10.22
C ILE A 270 -7.20 -15.09 -9.48
N TYR A 271 -7.22 -16.10 -8.63
CA TYR A 271 -8.40 -16.42 -7.81
C TYR A 271 -8.83 -15.24 -6.93
N ALA A 272 -7.89 -14.61 -6.24
CA ALA A 272 -8.20 -13.48 -5.36
C ALA A 272 -8.77 -12.29 -6.14
N LYS A 273 -8.24 -12.02 -7.35
CA LYS A 273 -8.66 -10.91 -8.21
C LYS A 273 -9.96 -11.20 -8.98
N ASP A 274 -10.10 -12.40 -9.51
CA ASP A 274 -11.26 -12.83 -10.33
C ASP A 274 -11.59 -14.30 -10.06
N PRO A 275 -12.34 -14.58 -8.96
CA PRO A 275 -12.72 -15.95 -8.63
C PRO A 275 -13.58 -16.59 -9.73
N HIS A 276 -14.36 -15.82 -10.47
CA HIS A 276 -15.16 -16.36 -11.59
C HIS A 276 -14.28 -16.89 -12.72
N ARG A 277 -13.25 -16.15 -13.09
CA ARG A 277 -12.26 -16.60 -14.07
C ARG A 277 -11.56 -17.88 -13.62
N TYR A 278 -11.11 -17.91 -12.38
CA TYR A 278 -10.44 -19.08 -11.80
C TYR A 278 -11.33 -20.33 -11.86
N TYR A 279 -12.60 -20.20 -11.51
CA TYR A 279 -13.54 -21.35 -11.57
C TYR A 279 -13.89 -21.74 -13.00
N ARG A 280 -14.07 -20.80 -13.92
CA ARG A 280 -14.26 -21.12 -15.34
C ARG A 280 -13.08 -21.90 -15.92
N GLU A 281 -11.84 -21.50 -15.62
CA GLU A 281 -10.65 -22.22 -16.05
C GLU A 281 -10.59 -23.63 -15.45
N LYS A 282 -10.93 -23.82 -14.19
CA LYS A 282 -11.01 -25.14 -13.53
C LYS A 282 -12.05 -26.04 -14.18
N ILE A 283 -13.22 -25.52 -14.49
CA ILE A 283 -14.28 -26.26 -15.16
C ILE A 283 -13.81 -26.70 -16.54
N ALA A 284 -13.23 -25.78 -17.32
CA ALA A 284 -12.70 -26.06 -18.67
C ALA A 284 -11.63 -27.15 -18.68
N ASN A 285 -10.80 -27.22 -17.63
CA ASN A 285 -9.71 -28.16 -17.47
C ASN A 285 -10.13 -29.47 -16.77
N ASN A 286 -11.41 -29.65 -16.46
CA ASN A 286 -11.91 -30.78 -15.65
C ASN A 286 -11.22 -30.92 -14.26
N GLU A 287 -10.73 -29.83 -13.70
CA GLU A 287 -10.02 -29.77 -12.40
C GLU A 287 -10.98 -29.61 -11.20
N PHE A 288 -12.27 -29.52 -11.44
CA PHE A 288 -13.24 -29.43 -10.37
C PHE A 288 -13.41 -30.77 -9.70
N PRO A 289 -13.31 -30.86 -8.36
CA PRO A 289 -13.69 -32.08 -7.67
C PRO A 289 -15.15 -32.38 -8.01
N ARG A 290 -15.44 -33.64 -8.31
CA ARG A 290 -16.84 -34.06 -8.53
C ARG A 290 -17.67 -33.57 -7.34
N ASN A 291 -18.71 -32.85 -7.63
CA ASN A 291 -19.63 -32.39 -6.60
C ASN A 291 -20.21 -33.61 -5.87
N LEU A 292 -19.85 -33.76 -4.62
CA LEU A 292 -20.33 -34.86 -3.79
C LEU A 292 -21.73 -34.58 -3.24
N VAL A 293 -22.22 -33.36 -3.41
CA VAL A 293 -23.60 -33.02 -3.02
C VAL A 293 -24.52 -33.46 -4.15
N ARG A 294 -25.39 -34.40 -3.84
CA ARG A 294 -26.46 -34.83 -4.75
C ARG A 294 -27.42 -33.64 -4.94
N ASN A 295 -27.75 -33.29 -6.16
CA ASN A 295 -28.64 -32.18 -6.51
C ASN A 295 -28.20 -30.79 -5.96
N PRO A 296 -27.00 -30.30 -6.29
CA PRO A 296 -26.47 -29.06 -5.74
C PRO A 296 -27.23 -27.81 -6.21
N GLY A 297 -27.98 -27.88 -7.31
CA GLY A 297 -28.77 -26.78 -7.85
C GLY A 297 -30.23 -26.81 -7.38
N PHE A 298 -30.63 -27.82 -6.59
CA PHE A 298 -32.02 -28.02 -6.14
C PHE A 298 -33.04 -28.19 -7.30
N GLU A 299 -32.56 -28.57 -8.50
CA GLU A 299 -33.44 -28.79 -9.66
C GLU A 299 -34.13 -30.14 -9.62
N ASP A 300 -33.60 -31.11 -8.86
CA ASP A 300 -34.15 -32.44 -8.71
C ASP A 300 -35.03 -32.52 -7.45
N THR A 301 -36.34 -32.34 -7.63
CA THR A 301 -37.32 -32.37 -6.55
C THR A 301 -37.52 -33.77 -5.97
N SER A 302 -37.10 -34.83 -6.69
CA SER A 302 -37.22 -36.22 -6.17
C SER A 302 -36.27 -36.50 -4.99
N ALA A 303 -35.19 -35.73 -4.85
CA ALA A 303 -34.27 -35.84 -3.73
C ALA A 303 -34.83 -35.23 -2.42
N ALA A 304 -35.82 -34.36 -2.51
CA ALA A 304 -36.44 -33.73 -1.34
C ALA A 304 -37.39 -34.71 -0.59
N GLU A 305 -37.97 -35.68 -1.28
CA GLU A 305 -38.89 -36.67 -0.69
C GLU A 305 -38.16 -37.74 0.12
N VAL A 306 -36.86 -37.96 -0.10
CA VAL A 306 -36.08 -39.01 0.59
C VAL A 306 -35.62 -38.56 1.99
N ASN A 307 -35.55 -37.28 2.27
CA ASN A 307 -35.06 -36.71 3.53
C ASN A 307 -36.18 -36.30 4.49
N GLY A 308 -37.44 -36.58 4.17
CA GLY A 308 -38.64 -36.28 4.98
C GLY A 308 -39.14 -37.44 5.82
N LYS A 309 -38.23 -38.33 6.28
CA LYS A 309 -38.57 -39.36 7.28
C LYS A 309 -37.56 -39.36 8.40
#